data_f049381fbf0691b9acba471554aaf2a3
#
_entry.id   f049381fbf0691b9acba471554aaf2a3
#
_cell.length_a   1.000
_cell.length_b   1.000
_cell.length_c   1.000
_cell.angle_alpha   90.00
_cell.angle_beta   90.00
_cell.angle_gamma   90.00
#
_symmetry.space_group_name_H-M   'P 1'
#
loop_
_entity.id
_entity.type
_entity.pdbx_description
1 polymer ?
#
loop_
_entity_poly.entity_id
_entity_poly.type
_entity_poly.pdbx_seq_one_letter_code
_entity_poly.pdbx_strand_id
1 'polypeptide(L)'
;MKLKSNVRLLVTCDSGAGAGKTTAAKYLSKRYGLNLLTSGLLYRMVAQKLLVSKKKVTDITFLKKITKNISSKHLKNKKLYSPEVTEFTSKIAKIKKVRMLLRNYQKRFARKRLAVCEGRDQGLLFKNADVKFFFKCSLKIAAKRRFKEFRKTNKKITLKEVESAIKHRNYADVTRAFMPLRIPPGAVIVSTSSISKKEMFRRISRIVEKKLLLKYGRNYKAR
;
A
#
# COMPACT_ATOMS: atom_id res chain seq x y z
N MET A 1 4.45 20.79 5.17
CA MET A 1 5.71 21.01 5.92
C MET A 1 6.86 20.55 5.03
N LYS A 2 7.83 21.40 4.78
CA LYS A 2 9.03 21.05 4.00
C LYS A 2 10.13 20.50 4.94
N LEU A 3 10.74 19.38 4.58
CA LEU A 3 11.84 18.78 5.35
C LEU A 3 13.19 19.23 4.77
N LYS A 4 14.19 19.45 5.62
CA LYS A 4 15.57 19.83 5.21
C LYS A 4 16.19 18.77 4.29
N SER A 5 17.20 19.17 3.51
CA SER A 5 17.87 18.32 2.52
C SER A 5 18.60 17.10 3.13
N ASN A 6 19.11 17.23 4.34
CA ASN A 6 19.77 16.14 5.07
C ASN A 6 18.82 15.13 5.75
N VAL A 7 17.50 15.42 5.78
CA VAL A 7 16.52 14.52 6.42
C VAL A 7 16.20 13.35 5.49
N ARG A 8 16.33 12.13 5.99
CA ARG A 8 15.85 10.88 5.37
C ARG A 8 14.68 10.35 6.18
N LEU A 9 13.62 9.94 5.49
CA LEU A 9 12.43 9.40 6.14
C LEU A 9 11.81 8.31 5.28
N LEU A 10 11.73 7.10 5.81
CA LEU A 10 10.99 5.98 5.23
C LEU A 10 9.82 5.61 6.15
N VAL A 11 8.62 5.74 5.62
CA VAL A 11 7.39 5.35 6.33
C VAL A 11 6.74 4.17 5.61
N THR A 12 6.21 3.21 6.37
CA THR A 12 5.39 2.13 5.80
C THR A 12 3.97 2.19 6.34
N CYS A 13 3.00 1.82 5.48
CA CYS A 13 1.58 1.82 5.79
C CYS A 13 0.96 0.49 5.34
N ASP A 14 0.68 -0.42 6.27
CA ASP A 14 0.08 -1.71 5.97
C ASP A 14 -1.31 -1.86 6.58
N SER A 15 -2.15 -2.63 5.93
CA SER A 15 -3.49 -2.97 6.47
C SER A 15 -4.21 -4.01 5.63
N GLY A 16 -5.30 -4.55 6.14
CA GLY A 16 -6.36 -5.18 5.36
C GLY A 16 -7.05 -4.24 4.37
N ALA A 17 -8.04 -4.72 3.64
CA ALA A 17 -8.82 -3.91 2.72
C ALA A 17 -9.70 -2.89 3.47
N GLY A 18 -9.87 -1.68 2.92
CA GLY A 18 -10.79 -0.68 3.46
C GLY A 18 -10.38 0.01 4.77
N ALA A 19 -9.19 -0.29 5.34
CA ALA A 19 -8.76 0.26 6.62
C ALA A 19 -8.08 1.65 6.56
N GLY A 20 -8.04 2.31 5.40
CA GLY A 20 -7.58 3.70 5.28
C GLY A 20 -6.09 3.92 5.05
N LYS A 21 -5.27 2.86 4.89
CA LYS A 21 -3.81 3.00 4.64
C LYS A 21 -3.45 3.91 3.47
N THR A 22 -4.14 3.78 2.33
CA THR A 22 -3.87 4.60 1.13
C THR A 22 -4.18 6.07 1.38
N THR A 23 -5.25 6.36 2.13
CA THR A 23 -5.60 7.72 2.56
C THR A 23 -4.51 8.31 3.46
N ALA A 24 -4.03 7.52 4.42
CA ALA A 24 -2.95 7.91 5.31
C ALA A 24 -1.64 8.14 4.55
N ALA A 25 -1.24 7.20 3.67
CA ALA A 25 -0.02 7.32 2.88
C ALA A 25 -0.02 8.54 1.94
N LYS A 26 -1.16 8.81 1.27
CA LYS A 26 -1.34 10.02 0.44
C LYS A 26 -1.22 11.29 1.28
N TYR A 27 -1.82 11.31 2.46
CA TYR A 27 -1.71 12.45 3.36
C TYR A 27 -0.26 12.69 3.80
N LEU A 28 0.46 11.64 4.25
CA LEU A 28 1.86 11.75 4.66
C LEU A 28 2.75 12.19 3.50
N SER A 29 2.51 11.65 2.30
CA SER A 29 3.19 12.06 1.08
C SER A 29 3.05 13.56 0.83
N LYS A 30 1.82 14.08 0.86
CA LYS A 30 1.53 15.52 0.65
C LYS A 30 2.11 16.38 1.78
N ARG A 31 1.94 15.96 3.05
CA ARG A 31 2.36 16.76 4.22
C ARG A 31 3.88 16.92 4.32
N TYR A 32 4.64 15.86 4.04
CA TYR A 32 6.09 15.81 4.24
C TYR A 32 6.91 15.74 2.95
N GLY A 33 6.28 15.85 1.79
CA GLY A 33 6.97 15.75 0.49
C GLY A 33 7.53 14.35 0.21
N LEU A 34 6.88 13.28 0.73
CA LEU A 34 7.37 11.92 0.53
C LEU A 34 6.97 11.38 -0.85
N ASN A 35 7.88 10.70 -1.50
CA ASN A 35 7.57 9.90 -2.68
C ASN A 35 6.65 8.74 -2.26
N LEU A 36 5.49 8.61 -2.88
CA LEU A 36 4.50 7.57 -2.55
C LEU A 36 4.66 6.36 -3.46
N LEU A 37 4.80 5.19 -2.84
CA LEU A 37 4.66 3.89 -3.50
C LEU A 37 3.39 3.19 -3.02
N THR A 38 2.45 2.99 -3.92
CA THR A 38 1.30 2.09 -3.73
C THR A 38 1.65 0.72 -4.28
N SER A 39 2.13 -0.19 -3.41
CA SER A 39 2.64 -1.49 -3.87
C SER A 39 1.59 -2.32 -4.61
N GLY A 40 0.31 -2.17 -4.26
CA GLY A 40 -0.79 -2.81 -4.96
C GLY A 40 -0.86 -2.49 -6.47
N LEU A 41 -0.40 -1.30 -6.88
CA LEU A 41 -0.35 -0.92 -8.30
C LEU A 41 0.70 -1.72 -9.08
N LEU A 42 1.77 -2.16 -8.42
CA LEU A 42 2.78 -3.02 -9.05
C LEU A 42 2.17 -4.37 -9.48
N TYR A 43 1.40 -4.98 -8.57
CA TYR A 43 0.70 -6.24 -8.88
C TYR A 43 -0.37 -6.05 -9.95
N ARG A 44 -1.12 -4.95 -9.91
CA ARG A 44 -2.12 -4.61 -10.93
C ARG A 44 -1.47 -4.40 -12.30
N MET A 45 -0.33 -3.76 -12.37
CA MET A 45 0.43 -3.58 -13.60
C MET A 45 0.88 -4.94 -14.17
N VAL A 46 1.40 -5.84 -13.33
CA VAL A 46 1.76 -7.21 -13.77
C VAL A 46 0.52 -7.96 -14.26
N ALA A 47 -0.59 -7.91 -13.53
CA ALA A 47 -1.85 -8.54 -13.92
C ALA A 47 -2.33 -8.02 -15.29
N GLN A 48 -2.39 -6.71 -15.45
CA GLN A 48 -2.81 -6.07 -16.70
C GLN A 48 -1.90 -6.46 -17.88
N LYS A 49 -0.59 -6.46 -17.67
CA LYS A 49 0.37 -6.84 -18.71
C LYS A 49 0.21 -8.31 -19.14
N LEU A 50 -0.01 -9.23 -18.19
CA LEU A 50 -0.26 -10.64 -18.48
C LEU A 50 -1.56 -10.84 -19.26
N LEU A 51 -2.65 -10.16 -18.87
CA LEU A 51 -3.94 -10.23 -19.53
C LEU A 51 -3.85 -9.71 -20.98
N VAL A 52 -3.26 -8.53 -21.18
CA VAL A 52 -3.14 -7.92 -22.53
C VAL A 52 -2.25 -8.75 -23.45
N SER A 53 -1.17 -9.34 -22.95
CA SER A 53 -0.25 -10.15 -23.76
C SER A 53 -0.67 -11.61 -23.88
N LYS A 54 -1.77 -12.04 -23.24
CA LYS A 54 -2.24 -13.44 -23.15
C LYS A 54 -1.14 -14.40 -22.64
N LYS A 55 -0.14 -13.88 -21.89
CA LYS A 55 0.95 -14.68 -21.35
C LYS A 55 0.60 -15.33 -20.02
N LYS A 56 1.10 -16.56 -19.82
CA LYS A 56 0.92 -17.27 -18.54
C LYS A 56 1.82 -16.66 -17.46
N VAL A 57 1.41 -16.74 -16.20
CA VAL A 57 2.20 -16.28 -15.05
C VAL A 57 3.46 -17.13 -14.82
N THR A 58 3.55 -18.29 -15.45
CA THR A 58 4.73 -19.18 -15.48
C THR A 58 5.82 -18.70 -16.44
N ASP A 59 5.52 -17.78 -17.37
CA ASP A 59 6.51 -17.17 -18.27
C ASP A 59 7.43 -16.22 -17.49
N ILE A 60 8.49 -16.78 -16.92
CA ILE A 60 9.44 -16.07 -16.06
C ILE A 60 10.20 -15.00 -16.86
N THR A 61 10.52 -15.25 -18.11
CA THR A 61 11.23 -14.29 -18.97
C THR A 61 10.38 -13.04 -19.18
N PHE A 62 9.10 -13.23 -19.52
CA PHE A 62 8.16 -12.12 -19.65
C PHE A 62 7.98 -11.37 -18.32
N LEU A 63 7.82 -12.07 -17.19
CA LEU A 63 7.71 -11.45 -15.88
C LEU A 63 8.95 -10.62 -15.53
N LYS A 64 10.15 -11.12 -15.77
CA LYS A 64 11.41 -10.37 -15.58
C LYS A 64 11.42 -9.11 -16.45
N LYS A 65 11.06 -9.21 -17.73
CA LYS A 65 10.99 -8.08 -18.67
C LYS A 65 10.07 -6.96 -18.16
N ILE A 66 8.82 -7.28 -17.79
CA ILE A 66 7.84 -6.28 -17.38
C ILE A 66 8.10 -5.71 -15.98
N THR A 67 8.82 -6.43 -15.10
CA THR A 67 9.15 -5.96 -13.74
C THR A 67 10.47 -5.20 -13.67
N LYS A 68 11.36 -5.34 -14.66
CA LYS A 68 12.63 -4.59 -14.73
C LYS A 68 12.38 -3.11 -15.03
N ASN A 69 11.49 -2.80 -15.97
CA ASN A 69 11.27 -1.46 -16.53
C ASN A 69 9.93 -0.84 -16.07
N ILE A 70 9.68 -0.80 -14.76
CA ILE A 70 8.48 -0.16 -14.22
C ILE A 70 8.69 1.36 -14.18
N SER A 71 7.83 2.10 -14.87
CA SER A 71 7.79 3.56 -14.86
C SER A 71 6.55 4.10 -14.13
N SER A 72 6.58 5.38 -13.75
CA SER A 72 5.42 6.05 -13.17
C SER A 72 4.20 6.08 -14.12
N LYS A 73 4.44 6.14 -15.45
CA LYS A 73 3.39 6.10 -16.49
C LYS A 73 2.61 4.79 -16.42
N HIS A 74 3.30 3.65 -16.24
CA HIS A 74 2.65 2.34 -16.08
C HIS A 74 1.72 2.30 -14.87
N LEU A 75 2.09 2.95 -13.76
CA LEU A 75 1.33 2.93 -12.50
C LEU A 75 0.17 3.94 -12.47
N LYS A 76 0.11 4.89 -13.41
CA LYS A 76 -0.98 5.87 -13.54
C LYS A 76 -2.11 5.42 -14.48
N ASN A 77 -1.97 4.27 -15.15
CA ASN A 77 -2.95 3.76 -16.11
C ASN A 77 -4.29 3.45 -15.41
N LYS A 78 -5.38 4.07 -15.88
CA LYS A 78 -6.73 3.86 -15.35
C LYS A 78 -7.22 2.41 -15.52
N LYS A 79 -6.78 1.69 -16.56
CA LYS A 79 -7.11 0.27 -16.80
C LYS A 79 -6.65 -0.67 -15.67
N LEU A 80 -5.72 -0.23 -14.80
CA LEU A 80 -5.32 -0.98 -13.62
C LEU A 80 -6.45 -1.21 -12.61
N TYR A 81 -7.54 -0.47 -12.72
CA TYR A 81 -8.67 -0.54 -11.79
C TYR A 81 -9.86 -1.32 -12.36
N SER A 82 -9.75 -1.90 -13.57
CA SER A 82 -10.82 -2.74 -14.13
C SER A 82 -11.14 -3.94 -13.23
N PRO A 83 -12.38 -4.45 -13.24
CA PRO A 83 -12.77 -5.63 -12.47
C PRO A 83 -11.88 -6.84 -12.75
N GLU A 84 -11.62 -7.12 -14.02
CA GLU A 84 -10.79 -8.24 -14.49
C GLU A 84 -9.35 -8.15 -13.94
N VAL A 85 -8.69 -6.99 -14.07
CA VAL A 85 -7.36 -6.76 -13.49
C VAL A 85 -7.40 -6.87 -11.96
N THR A 86 -8.47 -6.42 -11.33
CA THR A 86 -8.61 -6.48 -9.86
C THR A 86 -8.70 -7.93 -9.38
N GLU A 87 -9.50 -8.76 -10.04
CA GLU A 87 -9.63 -10.18 -9.72
C GLU A 87 -8.32 -10.92 -9.97
N PHE A 88 -7.73 -10.77 -11.15
CA PHE A 88 -6.48 -11.44 -11.50
C PHE A 88 -5.31 -11.01 -10.61
N THR A 89 -5.28 -9.75 -10.18
CA THR A 89 -4.31 -9.26 -9.20
C THR A 89 -4.32 -10.08 -7.91
N SER A 90 -5.50 -10.47 -7.43
CA SER A 90 -5.62 -11.26 -6.20
C SER A 90 -5.04 -12.67 -6.36
N LYS A 91 -5.15 -13.25 -7.56
CA LYS A 91 -4.57 -14.56 -7.91
C LYS A 91 -3.04 -14.47 -7.97
N ILE A 92 -2.48 -13.52 -8.71
CA ILE A 92 -1.02 -13.41 -8.90
C ILE A 92 -0.28 -12.90 -7.64
N ALA A 93 -0.95 -12.15 -6.78
CA ALA A 93 -0.36 -11.66 -5.54
C ALA A 93 0.00 -12.76 -4.53
N LYS A 94 -0.52 -13.98 -4.70
CA LYS A 94 -0.15 -15.18 -3.92
C LYS A 94 1.15 -15.82 -4.41
N ILE A 95 1.58 -15.55 -5.65
CA ILE A 95 2.67 -16.24 -6.31
C ILE A 95 4.02 -15.69 -5.84
N LYS A 96 4.80 -16.52 -5.16
CA LYS A 96 6.11 -16.16 -4.59
C LYS A 96 7.05 -15.51 -5.62
N LYS A 97 7.13 -16.05 -6.85
CA LYS A 97 8.00 -15.54 -7.90
C LYS A 97 7.66 -14.10 -8.32
N VAL A 98 6.36 -13.80 -8.52
CA VAL A 98 5.89 -12.44 -8.82
C VAL A 98 6.28 -11.47 -7.70
N ARG A 99 6.05 -11.87 -6.45
CA ARG A 99 6.42 -11.05 -5.28
C ARG A 99 7.91 -10.78 -5.21
N MET A 100 8.75 -11.79 -5.44
CA MET A 100 10.20 -11.65 -5.43
C MET A 100 10.68 -10.64 -6.51
N LEU A 101 10.16 -10.74 -7.72
CA LEU A 101 10.52 -9.81 -8.81
C LEU A 101 10.13 -8.36 -8.47
N LEU A 102 8.92 -8.15 -7.93
CA LEU A 102 8.45 -6.81 -7.56
C LEU A 102 9.18 -6.22 -6.34
N ARG A 103 9.74 -7.06 -5.43
CA ARG A 103 10.55 -6.59 -4.28
C ARG A 103 11.77 -5.78 -4.71
N ASN A 104 12.39 -6.11 -5.82
CA ASN A 104 13.55 -5.37 -6.32
C ASN A 104 13.19 -3.91 -6.63
N TYR A 105 12.05 -3.70 -7.28
CA TYR A 105 11.54 -2.34 -7.51
C TYR A 105 11.20 -1.62 -6.19
N GLN A 106 10.50 -2.29 -5.28
CA GLN A 106 10.13 -1.72 -3.99
C GLN A 106 11.36 -1.32 -3.18
N LYS A 107 12.40 -2.18 -3.13
CA LYS A 107 13.67 -1.87 -2.44
C LYS A 107 14.38 -0.66 -3.05
N ARG A 108 14.46 -0.57 -4.39
CA ARG A 108 15.03 0.61 -5.06
C ARG A 108 14.24 1.88 -4.74
N PHE A 109 12.92 1.79 -4.74
CA PHE A 109 12.05 2.93 -4.41
C PHE A 109 12.26 3.42 -2.97
N ALA A 110 12.36 2.51 -2.00
CA ALA A 110 12.55 2.84 -0.60
C ALA A 110 13.93 3.47 -0.29
N ARG A 111 14.91 3.36 -1.20
CA ARG A 111 16.20 4.06 -1.09
C ARG A 111 16.10 5.58 -1.32
N LYS A 112 14.99 6.08 -1.86
CA LYS A 112 14.77 7.52 -1.97
C LYS A 112 14.84 8.18 -0.59
N ARG A 113 15.40 9.37 -0.55
CA ARG A 113 15.59 10.15 0.69
C ARG A 113 14.31 10.30 1.51
N LEU A 114 13.20 10.58 0.83
CA LEU A 114 11.88 10.73 1.43
C LEU A 114 10.92 9.77 0.74
N ALA A 115 10.43 8.74 1.44
CA ALA A 115 9.53 7.75 0.86
C ALA A 115 8.43 7.31 1.84
N VAL A 116 7.25 7.05 1.31
CA VAL A 116 6.19 6.32 1.98
C VAL A 116 5.74 5.16 1.10
N CYS A 117 5.79 3.94 1.64
CA CYS A 117 5.39 2.71 0.96
C CYS A 117 4.12 2.16 1.60
N GLU A 118 3.04 2.01 0.81
CA GLU A 118 1.82 1.42 1.32
C GLU A 118 1.51 0.07 0.67
N GLY A 119 0.97 -0.85 1.47
CA GLY A 119 0.66 -2.20 0.99
C GLY A 119 0.03 -3.12 2.02
N ARG A 120 0.59 -4.32 2.09
CA ARG A 120 0.16 -5.41 2.97
C ARG A 120 1.29 -5.97 3.82
N ASP A 121 2.52 -5.71 3.42
CA ASP A 121 3.73 -6.32 3.95
C ASP A 121 4.95 -5.39 3.86
N GLN A 122 4.69 -4.09 3.71
CA GLN A 122 5.77 -3.12 3.52
C GLN A 122 6.63 -3.00 4.77
N GLY A 123 6.02 -3.00 5.96
CA GLY A 123 6.74 -2.97 7.24
C GLY A 123 7.53 -4.24 7.53
N LEU A 124 7.11 -5.40 6.98
CA LEU A 124 7.89 -6.64 7.01
C LEU A 124 9.05 -6.60 6.01
N LEU A 125 8.83 -6.01 4.83
CA LEU A 125 9.86 -5.86 3.79
C LEU A 125 10.93 -4.85 4.19
N PHE A 126 10.52 -3.74 4.81
CA PHE A 126 11.39 -2.64 5.24
C PHE A 126 11.55 -2.62 6.76
N LYS A 127 12.29 -3.62 7.28
CA LYS A 127 12.49 -3.78 8.72
C LYS A 127 13.03 -2.52 9.39
N ASN A 128 13.89 -1.76 8.70
CA ASN A 128 14.53 -0.53 9.17
C ASN A 128 13.78 0.76 8.77
N ALA A 129 12.46 0.67 8.43
CA ALA A 129 11.66 1.87 8.22
C ALA A 129 11.60 2.72 9.50
N ASP A 130 11.72 4.05 9.35
CA ASP A 130 11.71 4.98 10.48
C ASP A 130 10.39 4.95 11.27
N VAL A 131 9.28 4.79 10.53
CA VAL A 131 7.94 4.62 11.12
C VAL A 131 7.19 3.55 10.34
N LYS A 132 6.61 2.60 11.07
CA LYS A 132 5.74 1.57 10.51
C LYS A 132 4.34 1.76 11.08
N PHE A 133 3.35 1.96 10.20
CA PHE A 133 1.95 1.99 10.59
C PHE A 133 1.24 0.72 10.16
N PHE A 134 0.44 0.16 11.05
CA PHE A 134 -0.51 -0.90 10.74
C PHE A 134 -1.93 -0.44 11.06
N PHE A 135 -2.75 -0.25 10.02
CA PHE A 135 -4.12 0.23 10.19
C PHE A 135 -5.07 -0.94 10.38
N LYS A 136 -5.85 -0.89 11.46
CA LYS A 136 -6.95 -1.82 11.75
C LYS A 136 -8.29 -1.14 11.51
N CYS A 137 -9.25 -1.91 10.99
CA CYS A 137 -10.63 -1.49 10.84
C CYS A 137 -11.54 -2.71 10.94
N SER A 138 -12.69 -2.55 11.59
CA SER A 138 -13.71 -3.61 11.60
C SER A 138 -14.20 -3.91 10.18
N LEU A 139 -14.53 -5.16 9.90
CA LEU A 139 -15.00 -5.59 8.59
C LEU A 139 -16.24 -4.78 8.14
N LYS A 140 -17.20 -4.60 9.05
CA LYS A 140 -18.43 -3.82 8.81
C LYS A 140 -18.14 -2.38 8.34
N ILE A 141 -17.21 -1.68 9.01
CA ILE A 141 -16.85 -0.29 8.64
C ILE A 141 -16.04 -0.26 7.34
N ALA A 142 -15.10 -1.19 7.16
CA ALA A 142 -14.33 -1.30 5.92
C ALA A 142 -15.24 -1.57 4.71
N ALA A 143 -16.24 -2.47 4.87
CA ALA A 143 -17.25 -2.77 3.86
C ALA A 143 -18.11 -1.54 3.53
N LYS A 144 -18.63 -0.82 4.53
CA LYS A 144 -19.40 0.42 4.31
C LYS A 144 -18.62 1.48 3.54
N ARG A 145 -17.31 1.67 3.88
CA ARG A 145 -16.44 2.63 3.16
C ARG A 145 -16.25 2.23 1.70
N ARG A 146 -15.96 0.95 1.47
CA ARG A 146 -15.70 0.43 0.12
C ARG A 146 -16.97 0.38 -0.73
N PHE A 147 -18.10 0.08 -0.11
CA PHE A 147 -19.40 0.10 -0.76
C PHE A 147 -19.73 1.52 -1.29
N LYS A 148 -19.52 2.57 -0.47
CA LYS A 148 -19.71 3.96 -0.91
C LYS A 148 -18.81 4.33 -2.11
N GLU A 149 -17.61 3.78 -2.18
CA GLU A 149 -16.70 3.98 -3.32
C GLU A 149 -17.20 3.26 -4.57
N PHE A 150 -17.58 1.99 -4.45
CA PHE A 150 -18.01 1.16 -5.58
C PHE A 150 -19.34 1.57 -6.15
N ARG A 151 -20.29 2.01 -5.33
CA ARG A 151 -21.61 2.45 -5.77
C ARG A 151 -21.58 3.64 -6.73
N LYS A 152 -20.48 4.40 -6.75
CA LYS A 152 -20.28 5.49 -7.70
C LYS A 152 -20.11 4.99 -9.15
N THR A 153 -19.60 3.78 -9.33
CA THR A 153 -19.31 3.19 -10.64
C THR A 153 -20.16 1.96 -10.96
N ASN A 154 -20.69 1.30 -9.92
CA ASN A 154 -21.58 0.14 -10.06
C ASN A 154 -22.76 0.28 -9.10
N LYS A 155 -23.92 0.70 -9.63
CA LYS A 155 -25.16 0.90 -8.87
C LYS A 155 -25.79 -0.41 -8.35
N LYS A 156 -25.50 -1.56 -8.97
CA LYS A 156 -26.09 -2.87 -8.63
C LYS A 156 -25.36 -3.60 -7.50
N ILE A 157 -24.13 -3.17 -7.13
CA ILE A 157 -23.38 -3.83 -6.07
C ILE A 157 -24.06 -3.73 -4.71
N THR A 158 -24.05 -4.79 -3.92
CA THR A 158 -24.61 -4.86 -2.58
C THR A 158 -23.54 -4.74 -1.50
N LEU A 159 -23.93 -4.30 -0.31
CA LEU A 159 -23.01 -4.24 0.84
C LEU A 159 -22.50 -5.64 1.23
N LYS A 160 -23.35 -6.66 1.15
CA LYS A 160 -23.02 -8.07 1.47
C LYS A 160 -21.93 -8.62 0.53
N GLU A 161 -22.03 -8.35 -0.78
CA GLU A 161 -21.02 -8.73 -1.75
C GLU A 161 -19.66 -8.05 -1.45
N VAL A 162 -19.68 -6.75 -1.15
CA VAL A 162 -18.45 -6.01 -0.80
C VAL A 162 -17.83 -6.56 0.49
N GLU A 163 -18.64 -6.87 1.49
CA GLU A 163 -18.17 -7.44 2.77
C GLU A 163 -17.53 -8.81 2.55
N SER A 164 -18.21 -9.69 1.81
CA SER A 164 -17.69 -11.01 1.43
C SER A 164 -16.38 -10.90 0.67
N ALA A 165 -16.29 -10.03 -0.32
CA ALA A 165 -15.07 -9.80 -1.10
C ALA A 165 -13.90 -9.30 -0.23
N ILE A 166 -14.16 -8.41 0.75
CA ILE A 166 -13.16 -7.95 1.71
C ILE A 166 -12.71 -9.09 2.62
N LYS A 167 -13.65 -9.90 3.15
CA LYS A 167 -13.36 -11.06 4.00
C LYS A 167 -12.45 -12.05 3.29
N HIS A 168 -12.82 -12.48 2.07
CA HIS A 168 -12.02 -13.39 1.26
C HIS A 168 -10.63 -12.85 0.96
N ARG A 169 -10.55 -11.57 0.59
CA ARG A 169 -9.26 -10.93 0.31
C ARG A 169 -8.36 -10.86 1.54
N ASN A 170 -8.90 -10.44 2.68
CA ASN A 170 -8.13 -10.36 3.92
C ASN A 170 -7.66 -11.75 4.36
N TYR A 171 -8.53 -12.76 4.27
CA TYR A 171 -8.17 -14.15 4.53
C TYR A 171 -7.00 -14.60 3.66
N ALA A 172 -7.10 -14.40 2.34
CA ALA A 172 -6.04 -14.75 1.40
C ALA A 172 -4.72 -13.99 1.67
N ASP A 173 -4.78 -12.73 2.13
CA ASP A 173 -3.59 -11.96 2.48
C ASP A 173 -2.92 -12.46 3.78
N VAL A 174 -3.71 -12.93 4.76
CA VAL A 174 -3.21 -13.44 6.05
C VAL A 174 -2.65 -14.86 5.92
N THR A 175 -3.30 -15.72 5.12
CA THR A 175 -2.98 -17.16 5.02
C THR A 175 -1.93 -17.48 3.95
N ARG A 176 -1.56 -16.53 3.07
CA ARG A 176 -0.56 -16.80 2.05
C ARG A 176 0.79 -17.17 2.67
N ALA A 177 1.45 -18.20 2.11
CA ALA A 177 2.72 -18.73 2.64
C ALA A 177 3.88 -17.73 2.60
N PHE A 178 3.95 -16.86 1.56
CA PHE A 178 5.06 -15.91 1.40
C PHE A 178 4.64 -14.47 1.70
N MET A 179 5.25 -13.87 2.73
CA MET A 179 4.99 -12.48 3.18
C MET A 179 3.49 -12.25 3.50
N PRO A 180 2.91 -13.02 4.45
CA PRO A 180 1.52 -12.84 4.85
C PRO A 180 1.29 -11.44 5.44
N LEU A 181 0.03 -11.00 5.42
CA LEU A 181 -0.38 -9.79 6.13
C LEU A 181 -0.29 -10.03 7.64
N ARG A 182 0.74 -9.48 8.26
CA ARG A 182 0.97 -9.51 9.72
C ARG A 182 1.34 -8.13 10.21
N ILE A 183 1.17 -7.89 11.49
CA ILE A 183 1.65 -6.66 12.13
C ILE A 183 3.17 -6.72 12.18
N PRO A 184 3.88 -5.78 11.54
CA PRO A 184 5.35 -5.78 11.58
C PRO A 184 5.86 -5.45 12.99
N PRO A 185 6.99 -6.03 13.41
CA PRO A 185 7.64 -5.65 14.67
C PRO A 185 7.89 -4.15 14.74
N GLY A 186 7.56 -3.52 15.88
CA GLY A 186 7.67 -2.09 16.10
C GLY A 186 6.67 -1.22 15.32
N ALA A 187 5.62 -1.80 14.76
CA ALA A 187 4.59 -1.03 14.07
C ALA A 187 3.60 -0.38 15.05
N VAL A 188 3.29 0.88 14.80
CA VAL A 188 2.21 1.59 15.50
C VAL A 188 0.87 1.18 14.90
N ILE A 189 0.01 0.61 15.75
CA ILE A 189 -1.34 0.21 15.36
C ILE A 189 -2.26 1.43 15.41
N VAL A 190 -2.94 1.69 14.29
CA VAL A 190 -3.93 2.79 14.18
C VAL A 190 -5.30 2.19 13.91
N SER A 191 -6.17 2.15 14.94
CA SER A 191 -7.57 1.78 14.75
C SER A 191 -8.31 2.92 14.06
N THR A 192 -8.98 2.60 12.95
CA THR A 192 -9.70 3.59 12.14
C THR A 192 -11.20 3.38 12.12
N SER A 193 -11.73 2.44 12.90
CA SER A 193 -13.18 2.15 12.94
C SER A 193 -14.00 3.31 13.47
N SER A 194 -13.54 3.95 14.53
CA SER A 194 -14.28 4.97 15.32
C SER A 194 -13.73 6.38 15.18
N ILE A 195 -12.64 6.59 14.42
CA ILE A 195 -12.03 7.92 14.29
C ILE A 195 -12.29 8.54 12.93
N SER A 196 -12.37 9.88 12.89
CA SER A 196 -12.45 10.66 11.66
C SER A 196 -11.12 10.64 10.89
N LYS A 197 -11.17 11.02 9.60
CA LYS A 197 -9.93 11.21 8.80
C LYS A 197 -9.03 12.28 9.42
N LYS A 198 -9.60 13.38 9.94
CA LYS A 198 -8.86 14.48 10.60
C LYS A 198 -8.10 13.96 11.82
N GLU A 199 -8.76 13.18 12.65
CA GLU A 199 -8.16 12.58 13.84
C GLU A 199 -7.06 11.55 13.48
N MET A 200 -7.31 10.68 12.50
CA MET A 200 -6.27 9.79 11.97
C MET A 200 -5.04 10.57 11.49
N PHE A 201 -5.23 11.65 10.73
CA PHE A 201 -4.14 12.49 10.24
C PHE A 201 -3.34 13.13 11.36
N ARG A 202 -4.04 13.64 12.40
CA ARG A 202 -3.39 14.21 13.58
C ARG A 202 -2.53 13.18 14.30
N ARG A 203 -3.06 11.97 14.54
CA ARG A 203 -2.34 10.88 15.23
C ARG A 203 -1.09 10.45 14.47
N ILE A 204 -1.21 10.16 13.16
CA ILE A 204 -0.05 9.71 12.37
C ILE A 204 1.00 10.80 12.20
N SER A 205 0.60 12.08 12.10
CA SER A 205 1.54 13.19 12.03
C SER A 205 2.34 13.34 13.31
N ARG A 206 1.69 13.28 14.49
CA ARG A 206 2.36 13.35 15.79
C ARG A 206 3.44 12.28 15.91
N ILE A 207 3.16 11.05 15.46
CA ILE A 207 4.11 9.93 15.52
C ILE A 207 5.30 10.17 14.60
N VAL A 208 5.06 10.61 13.35
CA VAL A 208 6.13 10.94 12.39
C VAL A 208 6.98 12.09 12.92
N GLU A 209 6.37 13.15 13.44
CA GLU A 209 7.07 14.32 13.97
C GLU A 209 7.89 13.99 15.21
N LYS A 210 7.36 13.14 16.12
CA LYS A 210 8.12 12.60 17.25
C LYS A 210 9.37 11.83 16.78
N LYS A 211 9.24 10.98 15.76
CA LYS A 211 10.38 10.24 15.21
C LYS A 211 11.41 11.16 14.57
N LEU A 212 10.96 12.18 13.83
CA LEU A 212 11.86 13.18 13.25
C LEU A 212 12.59 13.99 14.34
N LEU A 213 11.89 14.39 15.39
CA LEU A 213 12.47 15.10 16.52
C LEU A 213 13.55 14.27 17.23
N LEU A 214 13.27 12.98 17.49
CA LEU A 214 14.24 12.06 18.11
C LEU A 214 15.48 11.82 17.25
N LYS A 215 15.33 11.82 15.91
CA LYS A 215 16.43 11.50 14.99
C LYS A 215 17.27 12.71 14.56
N TYR A 216 16.67 13.91 14.52
CA TYR A 216 17.28 15.12 13.94
C TYR A 216 17.19 16.36 14.86
N GLY A 217 16.72 16.20 16.10
CA GLY A 217 16.44 17.34 16.98
C GLY A 217 15.38 18.27 16.37
N ARG A 218 15.36 19.55 16.78
CA ARG A 218 14.43 20.56 16.22
C ARG A 218 14.77 20.98 14.79
N ASN A 219 15.90 20.55 14.23
CA ASN A 219 16.44 20.99 12.95
C ASN A 219 15.94 20.23 11.71
N TYR A 220 14.87 19.44 11.79
CA TYR A 220 14.35 18.67 10.65
C TYR A 220 13.46 19.48 9.69
N LYS A 221 12.94 20.64 10.12
CA LYS A 221 12.10 21.52 9.28
C LYS A 221 12.97 22.44 8.45
N ALA A 222 12.68 22.58 7.15
CA ALA A 222 13.19 23.70 6.38
C ALA A 222 12.45 24.98 6.78
N ARG A 223 13.18 26.09 6.79
CA ARG A 223 12.59 27.43 6.90
C ARG A 223 11.73 27.75 5.69
#